data_22b9427e6e8db576954b28ed9a44be83
#
_entry.id   22b9427e6e8db576954b28ed9a44be83
#
_cell.length_a   1.000
_cell.length_b   1.000
_cell.length_c   1.000
_cell.angle_alpha   90.00
_cell.angle_beta   90.00
_cell.angle_gamma   90.00
#
_symmetry.space_group_name_H-M   'P 1'
#
loop_
_entity.id
_entity.type
_entity.pdbx_description
1 polymer ?
#
loop_
_entity_poly.entity_id
_entity_poly.type
_entity_poly.pdbx_seq_one_letter_code
_entity_poly.pdbx_strand_id
1 'polypeptide(L)'
;VAEAEETKSLWRQFSTNKDDKALRDRLILTYAPLVKYVAGRLGSGLPAHVDEGDLVSYGLLGLIGAIERYDPERDVKFETYAIARIKGSIIDELRAMDWVPRSVRARARDIERAIAELERKIHRAPTDEEIAEKLGFSVDELNESLTDISRSSIAALDELWTVNTGGGDSVAMIDTIEDLDAPDPQGSLSQTEMKEAIGEAIARLPEREKLVVTLYYYEELTLREIGEVLGVTESRVSQLHTKAILRLKARLSGSTTRASLES
;
A
#
# COMPACT_ATOMS: atom_id res chain seq x y z
N VAL A 1 -14.46 -26.82 -8.16
CA VAL A 1 -15.41 -27.21 -7.08
C VAL A 1 -14.75 -28.16 -6.10
N ALA A 2 -14.01 -29.20 -6.56
CA ALA A 2 -13.33 -30.17 -5.71
C ALA A 2 -12.20 -29.57 -4.85
N GLU A 3 -11.37 -28.69 -5.42
CA GLU A 3 -10.28 -27.98 -4.72
C GLU A 3 -10.78 -27.07 -3.57
N ALA A 4 -11.87 -26.34 -3.82
CA ALA A 4 -12.47 -25.47 -2.79
C ALA A 4 -13.04 -26.25 -1.61
N GLU A 5 -13.60 -27.44 -1.86
CA GLU A 5 -14.10 -28.33 -0.78
C GLU A 5 -12.95 -28.97 0.00
N GLU A 6 -11.86 -29.34 -0.68
CA GLU A 6 -10.65 -29.88 -0.04
C GLU A 6 -10.02 -28.83 0.88
N THR A 7 -9.89 -27.57 0.41
CA THR A 7 -9.34 -26.45 1.20
C THR A 7 -10.22 -26.15 2.42
N LYS A 8 -11.54 -26.13 2.29
CA LYS A 8 -12.45 -25.98 3.44
C LYS A 8 -12.32 -27.11 4.46
N SER A 9 -12.17 -28.36 3.97
CA SER A 9 -11.93 -29.51 4.84
C SER A 9 -10.62 -29.38 5.61
N LEU A 10 -9.55 -28.92 4.92
CA LEU A 10 -8.24 -28.70 5.52
C LEU A 10 -8.29 -27.64 6.63
N TRP A 11 -8.98 -26.53 6.40
CA TRP A 11 -9.20 -25.49 7.41
C TRP A 11 -9.97 -26.00 8.64
N ARG A 12 -11.03 -26.79 8.44
CA ARG A 12 -11.79 -27.38 9.56
C ARG A 12 -10.92 -28.30 10.40
N GLN A 13 -10.09 -29.14 9.78
CA GLN A 13 -9.18 -30.03 10.50
C GLN A 13 -8.13 -29.23 11.27
N PHE A 14 -7.53 -28.21 10.65
CA PHE A 14 -6.53 -27.37 11.29
C PHE A 14 -7.12 -26.55 12.44
N SER A 15 -8.33 -26.02 12.32
CA SER A 15 -9.01 -25.30 13.40
C SER A 15 -9.26 -26.18 14.63
N THR A 16 -9.45 -27.49 14.44
CA THR A 16 -9.64 -28.45 15.53
C THR A 16 -8.32 -28.84 16.19
N ASN A 17 -7.21 -28.84 15.44
CA ASN A 17 -5.89 -29.21 15.94
C ASN A 17 -4.81 -28.29 15.32
N LYS A 18 -4.62 -27.11 15.91
CA LYS A 18 -3.66 -26.09 15.45
C LYS A 18 -2.19 -26.50 15.60
N ASP A 19 -1.90 -27.51 16.43
CA ASP A 19 -0.54 -28.03 16.64
C ASP A 19 -0.11 -29.05 15.59
N ASP A 20 -1.01 -29.47 14.70
CA ASP A 20 -0.71 -30.43 13.65
C ASP A 20 0.15 -29.78 12.54
N LYS A 21 1.44 -30.10 12.59
CA LYS A 21 2.42 -29.57 11.63
C LYS A 21 2.12 -30.00 10.18
N ALA A 22 1.60 -31.22 9.97
CA ALA A 22 1.31 -31.70 8.64
C ALA A 22 0.15 -30.94 7.99
N LEU A 23 -0.90 -30.61 8.75
CA LEU A 23 -2.00 -29.79 8.28
C LEU A 23 -1.54 -28.35 7.98
N ARG A 24 -0.71 -27.77 8.86
CA ARG A 24 -0.14 -26.45 8.67
C ARG A 24 0.72 -26.40 7.39
N ASP A 25 1.61 -27.36 7.20
CA ASP A 25 2.50 -27.42 6.03
C ASP A 25 1.69 -27.59 4.73
N ARG A 26 0.59 -28.34 4.75
CA ARG A 26 -0.33 -28.43 3.61
C ARG A 26 -1.00 -27.08 3.30
N LEU A 27 -1.46 -26.34 4.31
CA LEU A 27 -2.02 -25.00 4.12
C LEU A 27 -0.96 -24.05 3.53
N ILE A 28 0.26 -24.05 4.07
CA ILE A 28 1.36 -23.24 3.54
C ILE A 28 1.60 -23.55 2.06
N LEU A 29 1.69 -24.81 1.68
CA LEU A 29 1.89 -25.20 0.29
C LEU A 29 0.73 -24.79 -0.62
N THR A 30 -0.51 -24.90 -0.13
CA THR A 30 -1.71 -24.50 -0.86
C THR A 30 -1.70 -22.99 -1.18
N TYR A 31 -1.28 -22.18 -0.22
CA TYR A 31 -1.30 -20.72 -0.38
C TYR A 31 0.04 -20.10 -0.74
N ALA A 32 1.11 -20.86 -0.89
CA ALA A 32 2.43 -20.38 -1.33
C ALA A 32 2.39 -19.58 -2.67
N PRO A 33 1.53 -19.89 -3.64
CA PRO A 33 1.38 -19.06 -4.84
C PRO A 33 1.02 -17.59 -4.56
N LEU A 34 0.25 -17.31 -3.49
CA LEU A 34 -0.06 -15.93 -3.08
C LEU A 34 1.21 -15.16 -2.69
N VAL A 35 2.16 -15.83 -2.03
CA VAL A 35 3.43 -15.19 -1.65
C VAL A 35 4.21 -14.76 -2.88
N LYS A 36 4.31 -15.64 -3.90
CA LYS A 36 4.99 -15.31 -5.15
C LYS A 36 4.30 -14.15 -5.87
N TYR A 37 2.97 -14.16 -5.90
CA TYR A 37 2.19 -13.09 -6.49
C TYR A 37 2.47 -11.74 -5.80
N VAL A 38 2.39 -11.68 -4.47
CA VAL A 38 2.63 -10.45 -3.70
C VAL A 38 4.08 -10.00 -3.82
N ALA A 39 5.04 -10.93 -3.68
CA ALA A 39 6.46 -10.63 -3.80
C ALA A 39 6.83 -10.11 -5.20
N GLY A 40 6.34 -10.73 -6.27
CA GLY A 40 6.57 -10.28 -7.64
C GLY A 40 5.97 -8.90 -7.91
N ARG A 41 4.76 -8.64 -7.39
CA ARG A 41 4.11 -7.33 -7.53
C ARG A 41 4.88 -6.22 -6.79
N LEU A 42 5.33 -6.46 -5.56
CA LEU A 42 6.15 -5.53 -4.80
C LEU A 42 7.54 -5.36 -5.44
N GLY A 43 8.15 -6.47 -5.87
CA GLY A 43 9.49 -6.49 -6.44
C GLY A 43 9.61 -5.71 -7.74
N SER A 44 8.54 -5.62 -8.55
CA SER A 44 8.54 -4.88 -9.82
C SER A 44 8.89 -3.40 -9.68
N GLY A 45 8.71 -2.83 -8.50
CA GLY A 45 9.03 -1.42 -8.23
C GLY A 45 10.27 -1.22 -7.34
N LEU A 46 10.96 -2.30 -6.94
CA LEU A 46 12.14 -2.24 -6.09
C LEU A 46 13.44 -2.14 -6.92
N PRO A 47 14.52 -1.60 -6.36
CA PRO A 47 15.81 -1.57 -7.03
C PRO A 47 16.35 -2.97 -7.34
N ALA A 48 17.12 -3.09 -8.42
CA ALA A 48 17.66 -4.37 -8.92
C ALA A 48 18.55 -5.14 -7.93
N HIS A 49 18.98 -4.52 -6.83
CA HIS A 49 19.78 -5.19 -5.78
C HIS A 49 18.91 -5.90 -4.73
N VAL A 50 17.59 -5.74 -4.77
CA VAL A 50 16.67 -6.49 -3.90
C VAL A 50 16.32 -7.79 -4.59
N ASP A 51 16.71 -8.92 -3.98
CA ASP A 51 16.45 -10.24 -4.53
C ASP A 51 14.98 -10.63 -4.32
N GLU A 52 14.32 -11.08 -5.40
CA GLU A 52 12.94 -11.55 -5.32
C GLU A 52 12.81 -12.78 -4.39
N GLY A 53 13.84 -13.61 -4.30
CA GLY A 53 13.89 -14.75 -3.39
C GLY A 53 13.83 -14.32 -1.92
N ASP A 54 14.45 -13.19 -1.57
CA ASP A 54 14.37 -12.63 -0.22
C ASP A 54 12.95 -12.15 0.07
N LEU A 55 12.30 -11.47 -0.88
CA LEU A 55 10.90 -11.04 -0.73
C LEU A 55 9.95 -12.23 -0.55
N VAL A 56 10.15 -13.31 -1.30
CA VAL A 56 9.40 -14.55 -1.12
C VAL A 56 9.62 -15.14 0.26
N SER A 57 10.87 -15.14 0.75
CA SER A 57 11.20 -15.66 2.08
C SER A 57 10.51 -14.86 3.19
N TYR A 58 10.54 -13.53 3.12
CA TYR A 58 9.84 -12.64 4.06
C TYR A 58 8.32 -12.81 3.98
N GLY A 59 7.78 -12.93 2.75
CA GLY A 59 6.38 -13.17 2.54
C GLY A 59 5.89 -14.52 3.08
N LEU A 60 6.72 -15.57 3.03
CA LEU A 60 6.41 -16.87 3.64
C LEU A 60 6.26 -16.77 5.15
N LEU A 61 7.07 -15.96 5.83
CA LEU A 61 6.90 -15.71 7.27
C LEU A 61 5.54 -15.04 7.56
N GLY A 62 5.16 -14.08 6.72
CA GLY A 62 3.84 -13.45 6.78
C GLY A 62 2.68 -14.43 6.57
N LEU A 63 2.80 -15.33 5.59
CA LEU A 63 1.81 -16.37 5.32
C LEU A 63 1.68 -17.35 6.50
N ILE A 64 2.79 -17.81 7.07
CA ILE A 64 2.79 -18.70 8.24
C ILE A 64 2.05 -18.03 9.40
N GLY A 65 2.40 -16.79 9.71
CA GLY A 65 1.72 -16.03 10.77
C GLY A 65 0.23 -15.78 10.47
N ALA A 66 -0.15 -15.63 9.20
CA ALA A 66 -1.53 -15.53 8.79
C ALA A 66 -2.30 -16.83 9.05
N ILE A 67 -1.75 -17.99 8.65
CA ILE A 67 -2.38 -19.31 8.87
C ILE A 67 -2.62 -19.59 10.35
N GLU A 68 -1.65 -19.27 11.21
CA GLU A 68 -1.74 -19.52 12.64
C GLU A 68 -2.79 -18.67 13.35
N ARG A 69 -3.02 -17.44 12.86
CA ARG A 69 -3.91 -16.45 13.49
C ARG A 69 -5.29 -16.34 12.86
N TYR A 70 -5.46 -16.89 11.67
CA TYR A 70 -6.74 -16.82 10.97
C TYR A 70 -7.84 -17.54 11.73
N ASP A 71 -9.00 -16.91 11.74
CA ASP A 71 -10.23 -17.43 12.31
C ASP A 71 -11.25 -17.64 11.19
N PRO A 72 -11.54 -18.91 10.82
CA PRO A 72 -12.47 -19.21 9.74
C PRO A 72 -13.94 -18.84 10.02
N GLU A 73 -14.27 -18.48 11.28
CA GLU A 73 -15.61 -18.03 11.66
C GLU A 73 -15.85 -16.55 11.36
N ARG A 74 -14.78 -15.80 11.02
CA ARG A 74 -14.91 -14.43 10.56
C ARG A 74 -15.33 -14.39 9.10
N ASP A 75 -16.16 -13.41 8.76
CA ASP A 75 -16.73 -13.24 7.40
C ASP A 75 -15.74 -12.60 6.40
N VAL A 76 -14.46 -12.96 6.50
CA VAL A 76 -13.37 -12.50 5.64
C VAL A 76 -12.69 -13.71 5.01
N LYS A 77 -12.50 -13.71 3.70
CA LYS A 77 -11.77 -14.77 3.01
C LYS A 77 -10.31 -14.80 3.47
N PHE A 78 -9.78 -16.03 3.63
CA PHE A 78 -8.38 -16.19 4.04
C PHE A 78 -7.39 -15.50 3.10
N GLU A 79 -7.64 -15.56 1.79
CA GLU A 79 -6.77 -14.95 0.77
C GLU A 79 -6.61 -13.44 1.01
N THR A 80 -7.70 -12.73 1.26
CA THR A 80 -7.69 -11.29 1.56
C THR A 80 -6.86 -10.99 2.80
N TYR A 81 -7.10 -11.74 3.88
CA TYR A 81 -6.33 -11.60 5.12
C TYR A 81 -4.85 -11.94 4.94
N ALA A 82 -4.54 -13.02 4.18
CA ALA A 82 -3.18 -13.48 3.95
C ALA A 82 -2.38 -12.48 3.11
N ILE A 83 -2.96 -11.91 2.05
CA ILE A 83 -2.30 -10.90 1.20
C ILE A 83 -1.80 -9.72 2.05
N ALA A 84 -2.65 -9.17 2.91
CA ALA A 84 -2.28 -8.08 3.80
C ALA A 84 -1.12 -8.46 4.75
N ARG A 85 -1.15 -9.68 5.32
CA ARG A 85 -0.08 -10.18 6.21
C ARG A 85 1.22 -10.48 5.49
N ILE A 86 1.17 -11.07 4.31
CA ILE A 86 2.34 -11.33 3.45
C ILE A 86 3.01 -10.01 3.10
N LYS A 87 2.22 -9.04 2.63
CA LYS A 87 2.69 -7.71 2.27
C LYS A 87 3.33 -6.99 3.46
N GLY A 88 2.65 -6.97 4.61
CA GLY A 88 3.16 -6.37 5.83
C GLY A 88 4.51 -6.97 6.26
N SER A 89 4.65 -8.30 6.24
CA SER A 89 5.89 -8.98 6.58
C SER A 89 7.06 -8.61 5.66
N ILE A 90 6.82 -8.55 4.34
CA ILE A 90 7.84 -8.14 3.37
C ILE A 90 8.28 -6.70 3.64
N ILE A 91 7.34 -5.79 3.87
CA ILE A 91 7.61 -4.38 4.12
C ILE A 91 8.38 -4.18 5.43
N ASP A 92 8.01 -4.88 6.50
CA ASP A 92 8.68 -4.76 7.80
C ASP A 92 10.15 -5.21 7.73
N GLU A 93 10.46 -6.26 6.97
CA GLU A 93 11.83 -6.69 6.74
C GLU A 93 12.62 -5.70 5.87
N LEU A 94 12.00 -5.18 4.82
CA LEU A 94 12.59 -4.11 4.01
C LEU A 94 12.88 -2.85 4.84
N ARG A 95 12.04 -2.50 5.80
CA ARG A 95 12.26 -1.41 6.76
C ARG A 95 13.44 -1.69 7.69
N ALA A 96 13.53 -2.91 8.22
CA ALA A 96 14.59 -3.31 9.12
C ALA A 96 15.98 -3.19 8.47
N MET A 97 16.06 -3.35 7.16
CA MET A 97 17.30 -3.19 6.39
C MET A 97 17.72 -1.73 6.16
N ASP A 98 16.93 -0.72 6.61
CA ASP A 98 17.15 0.75 6.45
C ASP A 98 17.64 1.16 5.04
N TRP A 99 17.13 0.49 4.02
CA TRP A 99 17.60 0.57 2.65
C TRP A 99 17.23 1.90 1.95
N VAL A 100 16.28 2.68 2.51
CA VAL A 100 15.91 4.00 1.98
C VAL A 100 16.86 5.07 2.52
N PRO A 101 17.69 5.72 1.69
CA PRO A 101 18.59 6.77 2.14
C PRO A 101 17.84 7.90 2.86
N ARG A 102 18.42 8.41 3.95
CA ARG A 102 17.83 9.54 4.70
C ARG A 102 17.58 10.78 3.83
N SER A 103 18.42 11.00 2.82
CA SER A 103 18.26 12.08 1.85
C SER A 103 16.97 11.93 1.03
N VAL A 104 16.63 10.71 0.60
CA VAL A 104 15.41 10.43 -0.17
C VAL A 104 14.16 10.65 0.69
N ARG A 105 14.19 10.20 1.96
CA ARG A 105 13.10 10.46 2.92
C ARG A 105 12.92 11.96 3.21
N ALA A 106 14.03 12.72 3.32
CA ALA A 106 13.96 14.16 3.50
C ALA A 106 13.35 14.84 2.27
N ARG A 107 13.78 14.43 1.07
CA ARG A 107 13.27 14.95 -0.21
C ARG A 107 11.77 14.69 -0.37
N ALA A 108 11.31 13.49 -0.04
CA ALA A 108 9.88 13.16 -0.08
C ALA A 108 9.06 14.07 0.84
N ARG A 109 9.52 14.32 2.08
CA ARG A 109 8.86 15.25 3.00
C ARG A 109 8.87 16.70 2.52
N ASP A 110 9.92 17.13 1.85
CA ASP A 110 10.00 18.49 1.31
C ASP A 110 9.01 18.67 0.16
N ILE A 111 8.90 17.70 -0.74
CA ILE A 111 7.91 17.70 -1.84
C ILE A 111 6.48 17.66 -1.26
N GLU A 112 6.20 16.79 -0.29
CA GLU A 112 4.90 16.69 0.38
C GLU A 112 4.48 18.05 0.98
N ARG A 113 5.39 18.71 1.72
CA ARG A 113 5.13 20.02 2.30
C ARG A 113 4.88 21.10 1.24
N ALA A 114 5.66 21.11 0.17
CA ALA A 114 5.49 22.05 -0.93
C ALA A 114 4.11 21.89 -1.58
N ILE A 115 3.68 20.65 -1.82
CA ILE A 115 2.35 20.33 -2.36
C ILE A 115 1.26 20.84 -1.41
N ALA A 116 1.33 20.53 -0.11
CA ALA A 116 0.34 20.96 0.88
C ALA A 116 0.22 22.48 0.98
N GLU A 117 1.34 23.21 0.96
CA GLU A 117 1.35 24.66 1.01
C GLU A 117 0.79 25.30 -0.25
N LEU A 118 1.16 24.76 -1.43
CA LEU A 118 0.63 25.25 -2.69
C LEU A 118 -0.85 24.99 -2.83
N GLU A 119 -1.34 23.77 -2.53
CA GLU A 119 -2.78 23.45 -2.59
C GLU A 119 -3.62 24.36 -1.68
N ARG A 120 -3.13 24.68 -0.49
CA ARG A 120 -3.81 25.65 0.41
C ARG A 120 -3.87 27.05 -0.18
N LYS A 121 -2.84 27.45 -0.93
CA LYS A 121 -2.73 28.81 -1.51
C LYS A 121 -3.55 28.97 -2.79
N ILE A 122 -3.49 27.96 -3.69
CA ILE A 122 -4.07 28.05 -5.02
C ILE A 122 -5.42 27.34 -5.17
N HIS A 123 -5.83 26.57 -4.14
CA HIS A 123 -7.09 25.81 -4.07
C HIS A 123 -7.30 24.80 -5.23
N ARG A 124 -6.22 24.35 -5.84
CA ARG A 124 -6.18 23.28 -6.83
C ARG A 124 -4.90 22.47 -6.70
N ALA A 125 -4.81 21.34 -7.39
CA ALA A 125 -3.56 20.59 -7.48
C ALA A 125 -2.47 21.43 -8.18
N PRO A 126 -1.27 21.59 -7.59
CA PRO A 126 -0.17 22.33 -8.21
C PRO A 126 0.41 21.56 -9.40
N THR A 127 0.92 22.27 -10.39
CA THR A 127 1.66 21.68 -11.54
C THR A 127 3.07 21.28 -11.12
N ASP A 128 3.77 20.53 -12.00
CA ASP A 128 5.17 20.13 -11.75
C ASP A 128 6.10 21.35 -11.71
N GLU A 129 5.83 22.36 -12.54
CA GLU A 129 6.55 23.64 -12.58
C GLU A 129 6.37 24.42 -11.26
N GLU A 130 5.15 24.48 -10.73
CA GLU A 130 4.85 25.18 -9.48
C GLU A 130 5.52 24.49 -8.28
N ILE A 131 5.56 23.16 -8.27
CA ILE A 131 6.25 22.38 -7.22
C ILE A 131 7.75 22.59 -7.31
N ALA A 132 8.32 22.49 -8.53
CA ALA A 132 9.75 22.68 -8.78
C ALA A 132 10.20 24.09 -8.39
N GLU A 133 9.47 25.13 -8.81
CA GLU A 133 9.73 26.53 -8.43
C GLU A 133 9.70 26.72 -6.91
N LYS A 134 8.70 26.16 -6.22
CA LYS A 134 8.59 26.25 -4.76
C LYS A 134 9.77 25.64 -4.03
N LEU A 135 10.36 24.56 -4.59
CA LEU A 135 11.52 23.86 -4.03
C LEU A 135 12.86 24.41 -4.49
N GLY A 136 12.87 25.32 -5.47
CA GLY A 136 14.11 25.83 -6.11
C GLY A 136 14.74 24.79 -7.04
N PHE A 137 13.94 23.90 -7.64
CA PHE A 137 14.37 22.85 -8.57
C PHE A 137 13.99 23.20 -10.00
N SER A 138 14.67 22.56 -10.96
CA SER A 138 14.12 22.36 -12.30
C SER A 138 13.06 21.26 -12.30
N VAL A 139 12.22 21.22 -13.32
CA VAL A 139 11.22 20.14 -13.49
C VAL A 139 11.92 18.78 -13.64
N ASP A 140 13.10 18.74 -14.27
CA ASP A 140 13.89 17.52 -14.43
C ASP A 140 14.41 17.01 -13.08
N GLU A 141 14.94 17.88 -12.23
CA GLU A 141 15.36 17.52 -10.86
C GLU A 141 14.19 17.05 -9.99
N LEU A 142 13.00 17.62 -10.17
CA LEU A 142 11.78 17.12 -9.52
C LEU A 142 11.44 15.71 -9.99
N ASN A 143 11.48 15.46 -11.31
CA ASN A 143 11.20 14.15 -11.89
C ASN A 143 12.22 13.09 -11.47
N GLU A 144 13.51 13.43 -11.40
CA GLU A 144 14.56 12.56 -10.86
C GLU A 144 14.28 12.23 -9.38
N SER A 145 13.95 13.25 -8.58
CA SER A 145 13.61 13.07 -7.18
C SER A 145 12.40 12.16 -6.99
N LEU A 146 11.35 12.31 -7.80
CA LEU A 146 10.18 11.43 -7.78
C LEU A 146 10.53 9.99 -8.18
N THR A 147 11.46 9.82 -9.13
CA THR A 147 11.96 8.50 -9.53
C THR A 147 12.76 7.84 -8.40
N ASP A 148 13.63 8.57 -7.73
CA ASP A 148 14.42 8.07 -6.60
C ASP A 148 13.53 7.72 -5.42
N ILE A 149 12.54 8.57 -5.12
CA ILE A 149 11.51 8.28 -4.12
C ILE A 149 10.75 7.03 -4.53
N SER A 150 10.32 6.88 -5.76
CA SER A 150 9.61 5.69 -6.21
C SER A 150 10.43 4.41 -6.05
N ARG A 151 11.67 4.41 -6.51
CA ARG A 151 12.57 3.25 -6.37
C ARG A 151 12.84 2.87 -4.91
N SER A 152 12.83 3.87 -4.04
CA SER A 152 13.02 3.67 -2.60
C SER A 152 11.71 3.41 -1.85
N SER A 153 10.57 3.67 -2.46
CA SER A 153 9.34 4.04 -1.76
C SER A 153 8.17 3.10 -1.98
N ILE A 154 8.29 2.03 -2.80
CA ILE A 154 7.19 1.05 -2.84
C ILE A 154 7.01 0.41 -1.46
N ALA A 155 8.09 0.15 -0.74
CA ALA A 155 8.02 -0.24 0.67
C ALA A 155 7.69 0.93 1.62
N ALA A 156 8.15 2.16 1.31
CA ALA A 156 7.86 3.34 2.13
C ALA A 156 6.50 3.97 1.83
N LEU A 157 5.90 3.71 0.68
CA LEU A 157 4.54 4.15 0.37
C LEU A 157 3.50 3.42 1.22
N ASP A 158 3.70 2.15 1.51
CA ASP A 158 2.88 1.45 2.49
C ASP A 158 3.09 1.97 3.93
N GLU A 159 4.28 2.49 4.26
CA GLU A 159 4.52 3.21 5.53
C GLU A 159 3.76 4.55 5.59
N LEU A 160 3.61 5.21 4.44
CA LEU A 160 2.85 6.45 4.33
C LEU A 160 1.32 6.22 4.40
N TRP A 161 0.87 4.99 4.17
CA TRP A 161 -0.53 4.60 4.23
C TRP A 161 -0.95 4.04 5.58
N THR A 162 -0.04 3.92 6.55
CA THR A 162 -0.41 3.66 7.94
C THR A 162 -0.86 4.95 8.59
N VAL A 163 -2.15 5.13 8.75
CA VAL A 163 -2.70 6.19 9.60
C VAL A 163 -2.65 5.70 11.03
N ASN A 164 -1.94 6.41 11.91
CA ASN A 164 -2.00 6.18 13.35
C ASN A 164 -3.41 6.57 13.85
N THR A 165 -4.31 5.62 13.86
CA THR A 165 -5.53 5.71 14.66
C THR A 165 -5.11 5.53 16.10
N GLY A 166 -5.26 6.56 16.94
CA GLY A 166 -4.75 6.72 18.32
C GLY A 166 -4.99 5.57 19.33
N GLY A 167 -5.06 4.33 18.89
CA GLY A 167 -5.27 3.11 19.65
C GLY A 167 -4.18 2.05 19.53
N GLY A 168 -3.01 2.36 18.94
CA GLY A 168 -1.88 1.42 18.90
C GLY A 168 -1.89 0.40 17.75
N ASP A 169 -2.97 0.26 16.99
CA ASP A 169 -3.03 -0.52 15.77
C ASP A 169 -2.92 0.40 14.56
N SER A 170 -1.82 0.29 13.82
CA SER A 170 -1.66 0.94 12.53
C SER A 170 -2.43 0.15 11.48
N VAL A 171 -3.56 0.68 11.02
CA VAL A 171 -4.31 0.13 9.89
C VAL A 171 -3.68 0.68 8.61
N ALA A 172 -3.24 -0.20 7.71
CA ALA A 172 -2.79 0.25 6.41
C ALA A 172 -4.01 0.82 5.65
N MET A 173 -3.87 2.01 5.07
CA MET A 173 -4.94 2.66 4.32
C MET A 173 -5.46 1.77 3.18
N ILE A 174 -4.60 0.89 2.66
CA ILE A 174 -4.93 -0.07 1.61
C ILE A 174 -5.97 -1.09 2.09
N ASP A 175 -5.87 -1.55 3.36
CA ASP A 175 -6.85 -2.46 3.95
C ASP A 175 -8.24 -1.79 4.05
N THR A 176 -8.26 -0.47 4.09
CA THR A 176 -9.49 0.33 4.11
C THR A 176 -10.11 0.50 2.71
N ILE A 177 -9.29 0.47 1.65
CA ILE A 177 -9.77 0.57 0.25
C ILE A 177 -10.31 -0.77 -0.24
N GLU A 178 -9.70 -1.90 0.17
CA GLU A 178 -10.14 -3.24 -0.23
C GLU A 178 -11.43 -3.71 0.49
N ASP A 179 -11.82 -3.08 1.61
CA ASP A 179 -12.95 -3.52 2.44
C ASP A 179 -14.19 -2.61 2.30
N LEU A 180 -14.50 -2.22 1.06
CA LEU A 180 -15.69 -1.39 0.76
C LEU A 180 -17.03 -2.13 1.03
N ASP A 181 -17.02 -3.45 1.18
CA ASP A 181 -18.23 -4.28 1.29
C ASP A 181 -18.42 -5.03 2.62
N ALA A 182 -17.52 -4.90 3.61
CA ALA A 182 -17.67 -5.60 4.89
C ALA A 182 -18.37 -4.74 5.96
N PRO A 183 -19.53 -5.17 6.49
CA PRO A 183 -20.21 -4.47 7.58
C PRO A 183 -19.60 -4.84 8.94
N ASP A 184 -18.81 -3.96 9.53
CA ASP A 184 -18.43 -4.05 10.95
C ASP A 184 -19.24 -3.02 11.76
N PRO A 185 -20.13 -3.44 12.69
CA PRO A 185 -21.02 -2.54 13.41
C PRO A 185 -20.39 -1.74 14.56
N GLN A 186 -19.18 -2.06 15.00
CA GLN A 186 -18.60 -1.45 16.21
C GLN A 186 -17.33 -0.60 15.98
N GLY A 187 -16.66 -0.74 14.82
CA GLY A 187 -15.57 0.14 14.40
C GLY A 187 -16.00 1.25 13.41
N SER A 188 -17.29 1.34 13.11
CA SER A 188 -17.84 1.87 11.87
C SER A 188 -17.77 3.39 11.67
N LEU A 189 -17.78 4.22 12.72
CA LEU A 189 -17.82 5.68 12.48
C LEU A 189 -16.46 6.21 12.00
N SER A 190 -15.38 5.84 12.68
CA SER A 190 -14.02 6.28 12.32
C SER A 190 -13.53 5.68 10.98
N GLN A 191 -13.90 4.43 10.68
CA GLN A 191 -13.55 3.80 9.41
C GLN A 191 -14.37 4.38 8.24
N THR A 192 -15.64 4.65 8.43
CA THR A 192 -16.48 5.26 7.40
C THR A 192 -16.02 6.67 7.07
N GLU A 193 -15.73 7.49 8.08
CA GLU A 193 -15.16 8.85 7.89
C GLU A 193 -13.80 8.80 7.17
N MET A 194 -12.96 7.81 7.50
CA MET A 194 -11.68 7.62 6.83
C MET A 194 -11.87 7.20 5.36
N LYS A 195 -12.78 6.25 5.07
CA LYS A 195 -13.12 5.83 3.70
C LYS A 195 -13.62 7.00 2.86
N GLU A 196 -14.51 7.81 3.43
CA GLU A 196 -15.04 9.02 2.77
C GLU A 196 -13.92 10.04 2.51
N ALA A 197 -13.05 10.29 3.49
CA ALA A 197 -11.93 11.22 3.35
C ALA A 197 -10.94 10.77 2.26
N ILE A 198 -10.64 9.45 2.19
CA ILE A 198 -9.80 8.88 1.15
C ILE A 198 -10.48 9.00 -0.22
N GLY A 199 -11.76 8.65 -0.32
CA GLY A 199 -12.53 8.77 -1.56
C GLY A 199 -12.56 10.21 -2.09
N GLU A 200 -12.78 11.19 -1.21
CA GLU A 200 -12.70 12.61 -1.56
C GLU A 200 -11.29 13.04 -1.98
N ALA A 201 -10.25 12.56 -1.30
CA ALA A 201 -8.88 12.89 -1.63
C ALA A 201 -8.49 12.34 -3.02
N ILE A 202 -8.90 11.09 -3.34
CA ILE A 202 -8.70 10.48 -4.66
C ILE A 202 -9.50 11.22 -5.74
N ALA A 203 -10.76 11.59 -5.45
CA ALA A 203 -11.60 12.32 -6.40
C ALA A 203 -10.99 13.67 -6.84
N ARG A 204 -10.19 14.29 -5.95
CA ARG A 204 -9.51 15.57 -6.20
C ARG A 204 -8.12 15.45 -6.83
N LEU A 205 -7.64 14.25 -7.10
CA LEU A 205 -6.39 14.06 -7.84
C LEU A 205 -6.54 14.50 -9.29
N PRO A 206 -5.46 14.97 -9.95
CA PRO A 206 -5.42 15.13 -11.39
C PRO A 206 -5.78 13.81 -12.10
N GLU A 207 -6.49 13.89 -13.21
CA GLU A 207 -7.06 12.71 -13.90
C GLU A 207 -6.04 11.60 -14.19
N ARG A 208 -4.81 11.96 -14.60
CA ARG A 208 -3.75 10.97 -14.89
C ARG A 208 -3.26 10.28 -13.60
N GLU A 209 -3.13 11.02 -12.51
CA GLU A 209 -2.72 10.49 -11.22
C GLU A 209 -3.81 9.58 -10.64
N LYS A 210 -5.06 10.02 -10.70
CA LYS A 210 -6.23 9.25 -10.31
C LYS A 210 -6.33 7.93 -11.07
N LEU A 211 -6.14 7.98 -12.40
CA LEU A 211 -6.19 6.79 -13.24
C LEU A 211 -5.08 5.80 -12.86
N VAL A 212 -3.84 6.27 -12.63
CA VAL A 212 -2.73 5.41 -12.18
C VAL A 212 -3.05 4.74 -10.84
N VAL A 213 -3.56 5.50 -9.86
CA VAL A 213 -3.94 4.95 -8.54
C VAL A 213 -5.05 3.91 -8.69
N THR A 214 -6.09 4.18 -9.48
CA THR A 214 -7.18 3.23 -9.71
C THR A 214 -6.68 1.95 -10.38
N LEU A 215 -5.91 2.05 -11.46
CA LEU A 215 -5.38 0.88 -12.16
C LEU A 215 -4.43 0.05 -11.29
N TYR A 216 -3.64 0.70 -10.43
CA TYR A 216 -2.68 0.01 -9.58
C TYR A 216 -3.36 -0.69 -8.39
N TYR A 217 -4.27 0.00 -7.70
CA TYR A 217 -4.86 -0.51 -6.45
C TYR A 217 -6.17 -1.26 -6.65
N TYR A 218 -6.99 -0.86 -7.60
CA TYR A 218 -8.31 -1.47 -7.83
C TYR A 218 -8.27 -2.56 -8.91
N GLU A 219 -7.58 -2.28 -10.04
CA GLU A 219 -7.44 -3.26 -11.13
C GLU A 219 -6.21 -4.15 -10.97
N GLU A 220 -5.43 -3.95 -9.91
CA GLU A 220 -4.23 -4.73 -9.54
C GLU A 220 -3.15 -4.80 -10.63
N LEU A 221 -3.09 -3.85 -11.55
CA LEU A 221 -2.10 -3.82 -12.61
C LEU A 221 -0.72 -3.41 -12.08
N THR A 222 0.32 -3.99 -12.66
CA THR A 222 1.71 -3.56 -12.43
C THR A 222 1.98 -2.19 -13.07
N LEU A 223 3.00 -1.46 -12.60
CA LEU A 223 3.38 -0.16 -13.19
C LEU A 223 3.71 -0.27 -14.69
N ARG A 224 4.27 -1.40 -15.11
CA ARG A 224 4.55 -1.69 -16.51
C ARG A 224 3.27 -1.83 -17.33
N GLU A 225 2.31 -2.65 -16.87
CA GLU A 225 1.03 -2.83 -17.55
C GLU A 225 0.24 -1.52 -17.63
N ILE A 226 0.28 -0.71 -16.56
CA ILE A 226 -0.29 0.64 -16.58
C ILE A 226 0.39 1.51 -17.64
N GLY A 227 1.72 1.40 -17.77
CA GLY A 227 2.47 2.08 -18.82
C GLY A 227 1.99 1.71 -20.22
N GLU A 228 1.77 0.43 -20.47
CA GLU A 228 1.23 -0.09 -21.73
C GLU A 228 -0.19 0.45 -22.00
N VAL A 229 -1.06 0.47 -20.98
CA VAL A 229 -2.44 1.02 -21.09
C VAL A 229 -2.44 2.52 -21.38
N LEU A 230 -1.56 3.28 -20.72
CA LEU A 230 -1.50 4.75 -20.84
C LEU A 230 -0.62 5.25 -21.99
N GLY A 231 0.11 4.37 -22.68
CA GLY A 231 1.06 4.72 -23.72
C GLY A 231 2.26 5.54 -23.23
N VAL A 232 2.72 5.28 -22.01
CA VAL A 232 3.88 5.94 -21.37
C VAL A 232 4.87 4.90 -20.81
N THR A 233 6.07 5.36 -20.48
CA THR A 233 7.08 4.49 -19.87
C THR A 233 6.70 4.12 -18.43
N GLU A 234 7.14 2.95 -17.95
CA GLU A 234 7.01 2.52 -16.56
C GLU A 234 7.54 3.57 -15.57
N SER A 235 8.69 4.19 -15.91
CA SER A 235 9.26 5.28 -15.09
C SER A 235 8.30 6.46 -14.97
N ARG A 236 7.57 6.82 -16.03
CA ARG A 236 6.57 7.91 -15.98
C ARG A 236 5.37 7.52 -15.13
N VAL A 237 4.91 6.28 -15.21
CA VAL A 237 3.85 5.76 -14.33
C VAL A 237 4.30 5.82 -12.88
N SER A 238 5.52 5.40 -12.60
CA SER A 238 6.14 5.44 -11.28
C SER A 238 6.18 6.86 -10.69
N GLN A 239 6.59 7.85 -11.47
CA GLN A 239 6.55 9.27 -11.08
C GLN A 239 5.12 9.75 -10.77
N LEU A 240 4.15 9.42 -11.64
CA LEU A 240 2.75 9.78 -11.44
C LEU A 240 2.18 9.14 -10.18
N HIS A 241 2.47 7.86 -9.96
CA HIS A 241 2.06 7.12 -8.76
C HIS A 241 2.65 7.76 -7.50
N THR A 242 3.97 7.98 -7.44
CA THR A 242 4.64 8.62 -6.30
C THR A 242 4.04 9.99 -5.99
N LYS A 243 3.82 10.81 -7.02
CA LYS A 243 3.23 12.13 -6.86
C LYS A 243 1.79 12.07 -6.37
N ALA A 244 0.98 11.14 -6.89
CA ALA A 244 -0.38 10.91 -6.40
C ALA A 244 -0.39 10.59 -4.90
N ILE A 245 0.49 9.70 -4.46
CA ILE A 245 0.61 9.30 -3.06
C ILE A 245 1.03 10.47 -2.17
N LEU A 246 2.04 11.24 -2.57
CA LEU A 246 2.45 12.43 -1.81
C LEU A 246 1.32 13.45 -1.67
N ARG A 247 0.48 13.62 -2.72
CA ARG A 247 -0.72 14.49 -2.66
C ARG A 247 -1.78 13.95 -1.70
N LEU A 248 -2.07 12.66 -1.78
CA LEU A 248 -3.03 12.01 -0.88
C LEU A 248 -2.59 12.19 0.57
N LYS A 249 -1.30 11.92 0.85
CA LYS A 249 -0.74 12.09 2.18
C LYS A 249 -0.83 13.55 2.67
N ALA A 250 -0.44 14.51 1.85
CA ALA A 250 -0.51 15.93 2.17
C ALA A 250 -1.93 16.36 2.58
N ARG A 251 -2.97 15.83 1.91
CA ARG A 251 -4.38 16.12 2.20
C ARG A 251 -4.88 15.46 3.47
N LEU A 252 -4.57 14.18 3.65
CA LEU A 252 -5.04 13.40 4.78
C LEU A 252 -4.36 13.80 6.08
N SER A 253 -3.07 14.14 6.06
CA SER A 253 -2.37 14.71 7.22
C SER A 253 -2.96 16.07 7.66
N GLY A 254 -3.50 16.83 6.71
CA GLY A 254 -4.16 18.12 6.99
C GLY A 254 -5.56 17.98 7.60
N SER A 255 -6.29 16.90 7.32
CA SER A 255 -7.63 16.64 7.87
C SER A 255 -7.59 16.16 9.32
N THR A 256 -6.61 15.32 9.66
CA THR A 256 -6.44 14.81 11.05
C THR A 256 -6.14 15.94 12.05
N THR A 257 -5.40 16.96 11.64
CA THR A 257 -5.10 18.14 12.50
C THR A 257 -6.35 18.99 12.76
N ARG A 258 -7.33 18.97 11.88
CA ARG A 258 -8.57 19.76 12.03
C ARG A 258 -9.55 19.12 13.02
N ALA A 259 -9.68 17.81 13.00
CA ALA A 259 -10.51 17.06 13.93
C ALA A 259 -10.00 17.11 15.37
N SER A 260 -8.68 17.24 15.58
CA SER A 260 -8.06 17.35 16.91
C SER A 260 -8.12 18.74 17.52
N LEU A 261 -8.55 19.78 16.77
CA LEU A 261 -8.69 21.16 17.26
C LEU A 261 -10.15 21.53 17.55
N GLU A 262 -11.11 20.69 17.16
CA GLU A 262 -12.55 20.89 17.39
C GLU A 262 -13.11 19.98 18.51
N SER A 263 -12.26 19.18 19.15
CA SER A 263 -12.56 18.37 20.35
C SER A 263 -11.94 19.00 21.59
#